data_437e08fc9ca9ff789b7eccbf2d32d316
#
_entry.id   437e08fc9ca9ff789b7eccbf2d32d316
#
_cell.length_a   1.000
_cell.length_b   1.000
_cell.length_c   1.000
_cell.angle_alpha   90.00
_cell.angle_beta   90.00
_cell.angle_gamma   90.00
#
_symmetry.space_group_name_H-M   'P 1'
#
loop_
_entity.id
_entity.type
_entity.pdbx_description
1 polymer ?
#
loop_
_entity_poly.entity_id
_entity_poly.type
_entity_poly.pdbx_seq_one_letter_code
_entity_poly.pdbx_strand_id
1 'polypeptide(L)'
;MYKHLDYVKAYVDGSVINGKWGGGYAIYTPDDKLIYTDCGMGINNEELNAMRNISGEMSAAMHATLWIDKNCGRGIIYHDYIGLSKWVTGEWKTNKTYTKMYVDFMRPFWTLDIISFQWVKGHTGVEGNEVADDLARDSIIFHKEWKFN
;
A
#
# COMPACT_ATOMS: atom_id res chain seq x y z
N MET A 1 7.83 -4.65 -17.80
CA MET A 1 6.67 -4.87 -18.67
C MET A 1 5.92 -3.57 -18.98
N TYR A 2 5.83 -2.66 -18.00
CA TYR A 2 5.14 -1.37 -18.18
C TYR A 2 6.11 -0.19 -18.16
N LYS A 3 7.36 -0.41 -18.55
CA LYS A 3 8.40 0.63 -18.52
C LYS A 3 8.23 1.71 -19.59
N HIS A 4 7.34 1.48 -20.55
CA HIS A 4 6.97 2.48 -21.55
C HIS A 4 6.02 3.55 -20.98
N LEU A 5 5.41 3.29 -19.83
CA LEU A 5 4.56 4.27 -19.15
C LEU A 5 5.42 5.25 -18.37
N ASP A 6 5.03 6.54 -18.35
CA ASP A 6 5.73 7.55 -17.57
C ASP A 6 5.64 7.27 -16.07
N TYR A 7 4.48 6.76 -15.62
CA TYR A 7 4.24 6.37 -14.24
C TYR A 7 2.99 5.49 -14.16
N VAL A 8 2.78 4.90 -13.00
CA VAL A 8 1.52 4.19 -12.67
C VAL A 8 0.93 4.78 -11.40
N LYS A 9 -0.36 4.51 -11.19
CA LYS A 9 -1.09 4.89 -9.98
C LYS A 9 -1.32 3.63 -9.16
N ALA A 10 -0.89 3.63 -7.90
CA ALA A 10 -1.08 2.50 -7.00
C ALA A 10 -1.99 2.92 -5.85
N TYR A 11 -3.20 2.40 -5.81
CA TYR A 11 -4.12 2.60 -4.70
C TYR A 11 -3.88 1.50 -3.68
N VAL A 12 -3.65 1.89 -2.42
CA VAL A 12 -3.37 0.97 -1.34
C VAL A 12 -4.41 1.14 -0.23
N ASP A 13 -4.75 0.04 0.43
CA ASP A 13 -5.67 0.08 1.57
C ASP A 13 -5.42 -1.10 2.49
N GLY A 14 -5.94 -0.99 3.71
CA GLY A 14 -5.87 -2.04 4.71
C GLY A 14 -7.23 -2.29 5.31
N SER A 15 -7.41 -3.49 5.86
CA SER A 15 -8.64 -3.89 6.50
C SER A 15 -8.34 -4.71 7.75
N VAL A 16 -9.30 -4.78 8.67
CA VAL A 16 -9.23 -5.62 9.84
C VAL A 16 -10.59 -6.28 10.07
N ILE A 17 -10.58 -7.60 10.27
CA ILE A 17 -11.81 -8.39 10.54
C ILE A 17 -11.48 -9.38 11.65
N ASN A 18 -12.21 -9.31 12.75
CA ASN A 18 -12.01 -10.21 13.90
C ASN A 18 -10.55 -10.24 14.38
N GLY A 19 -9.92 -9.08 14.45
CA GLY A 19 -8.54 -8.94 14.91
C GLY A 19 -7.46 -9.34 13.91
N LYS A 20 -7.84 -9.86 12.75
CA LYS A 20 -6.91 -10.17 11.66
C LYS A 20 -6.86 -9.00 10.70
N TRP A 21 -5.67 -8.69 10.20
CA TRP A 21 -5.46 -7.57 9.30
C TRP A 21 -4.92 -8.04 7.96
N GLY A 22 -5.18 -7.26 6.93
CA GLY A 22 -4.69 -7.52 5.59
C GLY A 22 -4.60 -6.25 4.78
N GLY A 23 -3.92 -6.33 3.66
CA GLY A 23 -3.75 -5.22 2.76
C GLY A 23 -4.06 -5.60 1.31
N GLY A 24 -4.33 -4.59 0.51
CA GLY A 24 -4.57 -4.77 -0.91
C GLY A 24 -4.12 -3.56 -1.70
N TYR A 25 -3.73 -3.78 -2.94
CA TYR A 25 -3.41 -2.67 -3.83
C TYR A 25 -3.86 -2.95 -5.25
N ALA A 26 -4.14 -1.88 -5.97
CA ALA A 26 -4.56 -1.90 -7.36
C ALA A 26 -3.71 -0.90 -8.15
N ILE A 27 -3.15 -1.38 -9.26
CA ILE A 27 -2.29 -0.57 -10.13
C ILE A 27 -3.07 -0.16 -11.37
N TYR A 28 -3.05 1.14 -11.65
CA TYR A 28 -3.70 1.74 -12.81
C TYR A 28 -2.69 2.46 -13.69
N THR A 29 -2.96 2.48 -14.99
CA THR A 29 -2.22 3.36 -15.92
C THR A 29 -2.56 4.82 -15.64
N PRO A 30 -1.78 5.79 -16.19
CA PRO A 30 -2.11 7.21 -16.02
C PRO A 30 -3.51 7.59 -16.53
N ASP A 31 -4.04 6.86 -17.51
CA ASP A 31 -5.39 7.06 -18.05
C ASP A 31 -6.45 6.16 -17.40
N ASP A 32 -6.16 5.68 -16.19
CA ASP A 32 -7.10 4.98 -15.31
C ASP A 32 -7.54 3.59 -15.79
N LYS A 33 -6.65 2.87 -16.47
CA LYS A 33 -6.90 1.47 -16.81
C LYS A 33 -6.27 0.57 -15.75
N LEU A 34 -7.05 -0.33 -15.15
CA LEU A 34 -6.56 -1.30 -14.17
C LEU A 34 -5.67 -2.34 -14.85
N ILE A 35 -4.44 -2.54 -14.35
CA ILE A 35 -3.47 -3.45 -14.95
C ILE A 35 -2.95 -4.52 -14.00
N TYR A 36 -3.06 -4.34 -12.69
CA TYR A 36 -2.59 -5.35 -11.74
C TYR A 36 -3.24 -5.15 -10.38
N THR A 37 -3.48 -6.26 -9.67
CA THR A 37 -3.96 -6.24 -8.29
C THR A 37 -3.26 -7.32 -7.49
N ASP A 38 -3.10 -7.08 -6.20
CA ASP A 38 -2.63 -8.09 -5.26
C ASP A 38 -3.17 -7.77 -3.87
N CYS A 39 -3.18 -8.79 -3.01
CA CYS A 39 -3.59 -8.62 -1.63
C CYS A 39 -3.00 -9.74 -0.79
N GLY A 40 -2.92 -9.52 0.51
CA GLY A 40 -2.40 -10.53 1.41
C GLY A 40 -2.79 -10.27 2.85
N MET A 41 -3.10 -11.36 3.58
CA MET A 41 -3.35 -11.33 5.01
C MET A 41 -2.02 -11.18 5.75
N GLY A 42 -2.01 -10.37 6.80
CA GLY A 42 -0.81 -10.12 7.58
C GLY A 42 -0.51 -11.19 8.61
N ILE A 43 0.70 -11.16 9.11
CA ILE A 43 1.14 -12.06 10.18
C ILE A 43 0.47 -11.71 11.50
N ASN A 44 0.33 -12.72 12.36
CA ASN A 44 -0.18 -12.53 13.72
C ASN A 44 0.96 -11.98 14.59
N ASN A 45 0.92 -10.68 14.87
CA ASN A 45 1.93 -9.98 15.65
C ASN A 45 1.23 -8.92 16.51
N GLU A 46 1.58 -8.85 17.78
CA GLU A 46 0.90 -7.98 18.74
C GLU A 46 0.93 -6.50 18.32
N GLU A 47 2.10 -5.98 17.94
CA GLU A 47 2.25 -4.58 17.53
C GLU A 47 1.44 -4.29 16.27
N LEU A 48 1.55 -5.15 15.25
CA LEU A 48 0.83 -5.00 13.99
C LEU A 48 -0.68 -5.16 14.17
N ASN A 49 -1.10 -6.10 15.01
CA ASN A 49 -2.52 -6.30 15.32
C ASN A 49 -3.11 -5.05 15.97
N ALA A 50 -2.35 -4.40 16.85
CA ALA A 50 -2.77 -3.18 17.53
C ALA A 50 -2.94 -1.99 16.56
N MET A 51 -2.19 -1.96 15.48
CA MET A 51 -2.28 -0.92 14.46
C MET A 51 -3.43 -1.14 13.47
N ARG A 52 -4.05 -2.33 13.51
CA ARG A 52 -5.28 -2.66 12.77
C ARG A 52 -5.12 -2.44 11.26
N ASN A 53 -6.04 -1.73 10.62
CA ASN A 53 -6.02 -1.47 9.17
C ASN A 53 -4.77 -0.71 8.69
N ILE A 54 -4.12 0.05 9.57
CA ILE A 54 -2.89 0.76 9.20
C ILE A 54 -1.78 -0.23 8.83
N SER A 55 -1.68 -1.35 9.55
CA SER A 55 -0.72 -2.41 9.23
C SER A 55 -0.93 -2.95 7.82
N GLY A 56 -2.19 -3.16 7.45
CA GLY A 56 -2.55 -3.61 6.10
C GLY A 56 -2.15 -2.59 5.03
N GLU A 57 -2.40 -1.32 5.30
CA GLU A 57 -2.06 -0.26 4.35
C GLU A 57 -0.54 -0.13 4.18
N MET A 58 0.23 -0.21 5.28
CA MET A 58 1.70 -0.23 5.20
C MET A 58 2.20 -1.40 4.36
N SER A 59 1.67 -2.60 4.61
CA SER A 59 2.03 -3.79 3.86
C SER A 59 1.71 -3.64 2.36
N ALA A 60 0.53 -3.13 2.05
CA ALA A 60 0.11 -2.88 0.67
C ALA A 60 1.04 -1.87 -0.02
N ALA A 61 1.40 -0.79 0.67
CA ALA A 61 2.30 0.23 0.13
C ALA A 61 3.70 -0.35 -0.18
N MET A 62 4.21 -1.20 0.70
CA MET A 62 5.51 -1.85 0.48
C MET A 62 5.48 -2.79 -0.72
N HIS A 63 4.45 -3.64 -0.83
CA HIS A 63 4.29 -4.55 -1.95
C HIS A 63 4.06 -3.81 -3.27
N ALA A 64 3.24 -2.75 -3.25
CA ALA A 64 3.00 -1.91 -4.43
C ALA A 64 4.29 -1.24 -4.91
N THR A 65 5.13 -0.78 -3.97
CA THR A 65 6.41 -0.15 -4.30
C THR A 65 7.35 -1.14 -4.99
N LEU A 66 7.41 -2.39 -4.52
CA LEU A 66 8.21 -3.42 -5.18
C LEU A 66 7.71 -3.69 -6.60
N TRP A 67 6.39 -3.75 -6.79
CA TRP A 67 5.81 -3.91 -8.12
C TRP A 67 6.17 -2.75 -9.04
N ILE A 68 6.05 -1.51 -8.54
CA ILE A 68 6.39 -0.30 -9.29
C ILE A 68 7.84 -0.33 -9.73
N ASP A 69 8.75 -0.60 -8.80
CA ASP A 69 10.19 -0.62 -9.07
C ASP A 69 10.53 -1.65 -10.15
N LYS A 70 9.94 -2.82 -10.06
CA LYS A 70 10.23 -3.92 -10.98
C LYS A 70 9.60 -3.72 -12.36
N ASN A 71 8.38 -3.19 -12.44
CA ASN A 71 7.58 -3.27 -13.66
C ASN A 71 7.45 -1.94 -14.41
N CYS A 72 7.58 -0.81 -13.74
CA CYS A 72 7.42 0.50 -14.37
C CYS A 72 8.61 1.43 -14.11
N GLY A 73 9.03 1.54 -12.85
CA GLY A 73 10.13 2.41 -12.44
C GLY A 73 9.68 3.71 -11.80
N ARG A 74 8.42 4.08 -11.89
CA ARG A 74 7.86 5.28 -11.25
C ARG A 74 6.38 5.11 -10.98
N GLY A 75 5.93 5.53 -9.80
CA GLY A 75 4.52 5.47 -9.45
C GLY A 75 4.13 6.41 -8.34
N ILE A 76 2.82 6.64 -8.23
CA ILE A 76 2.20 7.44 -7.18
C ILE A 76 1.43 6.49 -6.28
N ILE A 77 1.70 6.53 -4.98
CA ILE A 77 0.97 5.77 -3.97
C ILE A 77 -0.20 6.62 -3.48
N TYR A 78 -1.41 6.21 -3.81
CA TYR A 78 -2.65 6.84 -3.32
C TYR A 78 -3.07 6.14 -2.05
N HIS A 79 -3.21 6.89 -0.94
CA HIS A 79 -3.46 6.34 0.39
C HIS A 79 -4.46 7.21 1.15
N ASP A 80 -5.22 6.60 2.06
CA ASP A 80 -6.19 7.34 2.86
C ASP A 80 -5.68 7.68 4.27
N TYR A 81 -4.81 6.85 4.86
CA TYR A 81 -4.20 7.19 6.14
C TYR A 81 -3.02 8.14 5.91
N ILE A 82 -3.15 9.37 6.39
CA ILE A 82 -2.16 10.42 6.11
C ILE A 82 -0.76 10.08 6.63
N GLY A 83 -0.67 9.33 7.73
CA GLY A 83 0.61 8.93 8.32
C GLY A 83 1.47 8.08 7.39
N LEU A 84 0.86 7.41 6.41
CA LEU A 84 1.58 6.55 5.49
C LEU A 84 2.69 7.31 4.75
N SER A 85 2.43 8.55 4.33
CA SER A 85 3.42 9.41 3.69
C SER A 85 4.21 10.25 4.69
N LYS A 86 3.55 10.74 5.74
CA LYS A 86 4.20 11.65 6.70
C LYS A 86 5.34 10.99 7.47
N TRP A 87 5.24 9.70 7.72
CA TRP A 87 6.36 8.95 8.31
C TRP A 87 7.55 8.89 7.35
N VAL A 88 7.31 8.60 6.08
CA VAL A 88 8.37 8.46 5.07
C VAL A 88 9.08 9.79 4.82
N THR A 89 8.32 10.88 4.72
CA THR A 89 8.87 12.23 4.49
C THR A 89 9.59 12.79 5.72
N GLY A 90 9.34 12.20 6.90
CA GLY A 90 9.92 12.68 8.15
C GLY A 90 9.12 13.77 8.85
N GLU A 91 7.94 14.14 8.32
CA GLU A 91 7.06 15.11 8.99
C GLU A 91 6.56 14.56 10.32
N TRP A 92 6.31 13.24 10.39
CA TRP A 92 5.97 12.55 11.62
C TRP A 92 7.11 11.61 12.00
N LYS A 93 7.41 11.58 13.30
CA LYS A 93 8.40 10.65 13.84
C LYS A 93 7.80 9.27 14.03
N THR A 94 8.63 8.25 13.88
CA THR A 94 8.26 6.87 14.19
C THR A 94 8.98 6.43 15.46
N ASN A 95 8.26 5.73 16.34
CA ASN A 95 8.83 5.19 17.58
C ASN A 95 8.51 3.71 17.80
N LYS A 96 7.81 3.08 16.86
CA LYS A 96 7.48 1.66 16.92
C LYS A 96 8.33 0.88 15.92
N THR A 97 8.61 -0.37 16.25
CA THR A 97 9.49 -1.23 15.44
C THR A 97 9.03 -1.32 13.98
N TYR A 98 7.74 -1.62 13.77
CA TYR A 98 7.24 -1.88 12.41
C TYR A 98 7.02 -0.60 11.60
N THR A 99 6.72 0.54 12.23
CA THR A 99 6.67 1.81 11.50
C THR A 99 8.06 2.25 11.08
N LYS A 100 9.08 2.01 11.92
CA LYS A 100 10.47 2.26 11.53
C LYS A 100 10.90 1.37 10.37
N MET A 101 10.55 0.09 10.40
CA MET A 101 10.83 -0.84 9.29
C MET A 101 10.17 -0.38 8.00
N TYR A 102 8.93 0.06 8.08
CA TYR A 102 8.20 0.61 6.94
C TYR A 102 8.94 1.82 6.35
N VAL A 103 9.33 2.77 7.20
CA VAL A 103 10.06 3.97 6.77
C VAL A 103 11.41 3.59 6.15
N ASP A 104 12.17 2.71 6.79
CA ASP A 104 13.47 2.29 6.29
C ASP A 104 13.35 1.61 4.91
N PHE A 105 12.26 0.86 4.70
CA PHE A 105 11.99 0.24 3.41
C PHE A 105 11.59 1.27 2.34
N MET A 106 10.65 2.16 2.67
CA MET A 106 10.03 3.05 1.69
C MET A 106 10.88 4.28 1.33
N ARG A 107 11.62 4.82 2.30
CA ARG A 107 12.33 6.09 2.12
C ARG A 107 13.34 6.09 0.96
N PRO A 108 14.13 5.03 0.73
CA PRO A 108 15.04 5.01 -0.44
C PRO A 108 14.31 5.16 -1.77
N PHE A 109 13.16 4.53 -1.93
CA PHE A 109 12.36 4.65 -3.15
C PHE A 109 11.80 6.06 -3.33
N TRP A 110 11.42 6.69 -2.22
CA TRP A 110 10.93 8.06 -2.23
C TRP A 110 12.04 9.06 -2.56
N THR A 111 13.22 8.92 -1.95
CA THR A 111 14.34 9.83 -2.20
C THR A 111 14.90 9.69 -3.62
N LEU A 112 14.80 8.51 -4.23
CA LEU A 112 15.19 8.26 -5.62
C LEU A 112 14.08 8.61 -6.62
N ASP A 113 12.97 9.14 -6.14
CA ASP A 113 11.83 9.56 -6.97
C ASP A 113 11.18 8.41 -7.75
N ILE A 114 11.33 7.18 -7.24
CA ILE A 114 10.64 6.01 -7.80
C ILE A 114 9.17 6.03 -7.37
N ILE A 115 8.90 6.48 -6.14
CA ILE A 115 7.53 6.67 -5.66
C ILE A 115 7.33 8.10 -5.16
N SER A 116 6.09 8.55 -5.28
CA SER A 116 5.58 9.73 -4.61
C SER A 116 4.25 9.35 -3.95
N PHE A 117 3.71 10.24 -3.12
CA PHE A 117 2.50 9.95 -2.37
C PHE A 117 1.42 10.96 -2.70
N GLN A 118 0.19 10.49 -2.73
CA GLN A 118 -1.00 11.34 -2.86
C GLN A 118 -2.04 10.88 -1.85
N TRP A 119 -2.37 11.75 -0.91
CA TRP A 119 -3.45 11.49 0.02
C TRP A 119 -4.80 11.58 -0.69
N VAL A 120 -5.68 10.61 -0.41
CA VAL A 120 -7.07 10.62 -0.88
C VAL A 120 -7.98 10.40 0.32
N LYS A 121 -9.13 11.05 0.32
CA LYS A 121 -10.11 10.83 1.38
C LYS A 121 -10.76 9.46 1.16
N GLY A 122 -10.73 8.60 2.18
CA GLY A 122 -11.32 7.27 2.11
C GLY A 122 -12.83 7.32 1.94
N HIS A 123 -13.39 6.30 1.30
CA HIS A 123 -14.83 6.09 1.11
C HIS A 123 -15.54 7.24 0.38
N THR A 124 -14.86 7.84 -0.60
CA THR A 124 -15.44 8.93 -1.41
C THR A 124 -15.79 8.52 -2.84
N GLY A 125 -15.83 7.20 -3.12
CA GLY A 125 -16.27 6.70 -4.41
C GLY A 125 -15.18 6.65 -5.48
N VAL A 126 -13.91 6.83 -5.11
CA VAL A 126 -12.80 6.66 -6.05
C VAL A 126 -12.61 5.18 -6.33
N GLU A 127 -12.73 4.76 -7.59
CA GLU A 127 -12.71 3.35 -7.97
C GLU A 127 -11.48 2.62 -7.44
N GLY A 128 -10.28 3.15 -7.64
CA GLY A 128 -9.05 2.49 -7.20
C GLY A 128 -9.00 2.27 -5.69
N ASN A 129 -9.48 3.25 -4.92
CA ASN A 129 -9.55 3.14 -3.47
C ASN A 129 -10.53 2.04 -3.04
N GLU A 130 -11.68 1.95 -3.71
CA GLU A 130 -12.68 0.93 -3.41
C GLU A 130 -12.20 -0.48 -3.80
N VAL A 131 -11.51 -0.62 -4.93
CA VAL A 131 -10.93 -1.88 -5.34
C VAL A 131 -9.88 -2.34 -4.32
N ALA A 132 -9.00 -1.45 -3.88
CA ALA A 132 -8.00 -1.77 -2.86
C ALA A 132 -8.64 -2.19 -1.53
N ASP A 133 -9.72 -1.51 -1.12
CA ASP A 133 -10.49 -1.86 0.08
C ASP A 133 -11.08 -3.27 -0.03
N ASP A 134 -11.73 -3.58 -1.14
CA ASP A 134 -12.30 -4.91 -1.37
C ASP A 134 -11.22 -5.99 -1.34
N LEU A 135 -10.08 -5.74 -1.98
CA LEU A 135 -8.95 -6.68 -1.99
C LEU A 135 -8.40 -6.92 -0.58
N ALA A 136 -8.27 -5.86 0.22
CA ALA A 136 -7.80 -5.98 1.60
C ALA A 136 -8.73 -6.86 2.43
N ARG A 137 -10.05 -6.68 2.31
CA ARG A 137 -11.04 -7.51 2.99
C ARG A 137 -10.99 -8.95 2.49
N ASP A 138 -10.91 -9.15 1.18
CA ASP A 138 -10.84 -10.50 0.57
C ASP A 138 -9.61 -11.26 1.06
N SER A 139 -8.49 -10.57 1.28
CA SER A 139 -7.28 -11.22 1.77
C SER A 139 -7.50 -11.92 3.12
N ILE A 140 -8.34 -11.32 3.97
CA ILE A 140 -8.66 -11.86 5.28
C ILE A 140 -9.71 -12.96 5.15
N ILE A 141 -10.79 -12.69 4.42
CA ILE A 141 -11.93 -13.62 4.27
C ILE A 141 -11.48 -14.94 3.65
N PHE A 142 -10.63 -14.87 2.63
CA PHE A 142 -10.18 -16.03 1.86
C PHE A 142 -8.78 -16.50 2.24
N HIS A 143 -8.18 -15.96 3.31
CA HIS A 143 -6.83 -16.32 3.80
C HIS A 143 -5.78 -16.28 2.68
N LYS A 144 -5.78 -15.21 1.90
CA LYS A 144 -4.85 -15.07 0.78
C LYS A 144 -3.47 -14.64 1.23
N GLU A 145 -2.45 -15.13 0.56
CA GLU A 145 -1.08 -14.68 0.72
C GLU A 145 -0.72 -13.76 -0.45
N TRP A 146 0.23 -12.85 -0.21
CA TRP A 146 0.75 -12.01 -1.28
C TRP A 146 1.35 -12.87 -2.39
N LYS A 147 1.03 -12.55 -3.63
CA LYS A 147 1.61 -13.23 -4.81
C LYS A 147 3.10 -12.92 -4.93
N PHE A 148 3.49 -11.77 -4.44
CA PHE A 148 4.82 -11.22 -4.56
C PHE A 148 5.47 -11.18 -3.20
N ASN A 149 6.13 -12.24 -2.81
CA ASN A 149 6.82 -12.33 -1.52
C ASN A 149 8.31 -12.04 -1.65
#